data_bd5e79bb8ee5f238ba9e50645043f0c9
#
_entry.id   bd5e79bb8ee5f238ba9e50645043f0c9
#
_cell.length_a   1.000
_cell.length_b   1.000
_cell.length_c   1.000
_cell.angle_alpha   90.00
_cell.angle_beta   90.00
_cell.angle_gamma   90.00
#
_symmetry.space_group_name_H-M   'P 1'
#
loop_
_entity.id
_entity.type
_entity.pdbx_description
1 polymer ?
#
loop_
_entity_poly.entity_id
_entity_poly.type
_entity_poly.pdbx_seq_one_letter_code
_entity_poly.pdbx_strand_id
1 'polypeptide(L)'
;ADRKGTGLVPNMNVEENSILKKYWSHPVARGYLIDWKHVFEFARSLVSRYSVSTPSLYTPVRNLSGGNLQKLMLGRELSDSPRVVIAMHPTWGLDVSATRFVREQLLEERKNGAAVLLVSEDLDELLALSDRLAVICKGELMGIIGAPSAVTLETIGLMMAGTPVESIANPTGWLEQCG
;
A
#
# COMPACT_ATOMS: atom_id res chain seq x y z
N ALA A 1 -3.53 -6.83 8.38
CA ALA A 1 -4.24 -7.37 7.20
C ALA A 1 -3.86 -8.83 7.00
N ASP A 2 -4.83 -9.70 6.78
CA ASP A 2 -4.57 -11.12 6.49
C ASP A 2 -4.07 -11.28 5.05
N ARG A 3 -2.74 -11.40 4.90
CA ARG A 3 -2.08 -11.54 3.59
C ARG A 3 -2.30 -12.92 2.98
N LYS A 4 -2.47 -13.94 3.83
CA LYS A 4 -2.56 -15.35 3.40
C LYS A 4 -3.99 -15.82 3.14
N GLY A 5 -4.99 -15.10 3.62
CA GLY A 5 -6.41 -15.48 3.47
C GLY A 5 -7.21 -14.59 2.54
N THR A 6 -6.84 -13.31 2.44
CA THR A 6 -7.61 -12.32 1.67
C THR A 6 -6.85 -11.74 0.48
N GLY A 7 -5.52 -11.62 0.58
CA GLY A 7 -4.69 -11.00 -0.47
C GLY A 7 -4.13 -11.99 -1.47
N LEU A 8 -3.76 -13.17 -1.05
CA LEU A 8 -3.14 -14.22 -1.87
C LEU A 8 -3.78 -15.59 -1.55
N VAL A 9 -3.74 -16.51 -2.49
CA VAL A 9 -4.21 -17.89 -2.33
C VAL A 9 -3.01 -18.78 -1.99
N PRO A 10 -2.87 -19.26 -0.72
CA PRO A 10 -1.64 -19.88 -0.22
C PRO A 10 -1.15 -21.09 -1.00
N ASN A 11 -2.07 -21.90 -1.52
CA ASN A 11 -1.76 -23.12 -2.24
C ASN A 11 -1.50 -22.92 -3.73
N MET A 12 -1.89 -21.78 -4.27
CA MET A 12 -1.53 -21.39 -5.64
C MET A 12 -0.09 -20.91 -5.70
N ASN A 13 0.55 -21.10 -6.85
CA ASN A 13 1.92 -20.68 -7.07
C ASN A 13 2.03 -19.16 -7.34
N VAL A 14 3.25 -18.66 -7.51
CA VAL A 14 3.52 -17.23 -7.77
C VAL A 14 2.87 -16.79 -9.08
N GLU A 15 2.97 -17.60 -10.13
CA GLU A 15 2.40 -17.32 -11.44
C GLU A 15 0.87 -17.16 -11.39
N GLU A 16 0.19 -18.12 -10.76
CA GLU A 16 -1.27 -18.09 -10.57
C GLU A 16 -1.72 -16.91 -9.72
N ASN A 17 -1.01 -16.62 -8.61
CA ASN A 17 -1.32 -15.48 -7.75
C ASN A 17 -1.11 -14.13 -8.45
N SER A 18 -0.18 -14.04 -9.40
CA SER A 18 0.09 -12.80 -10.13
C SER A 18 -1.09 -12.36 -10.99
N ILE A 19 -1.91 -13.29 -11.46
CA ILE A 19 -3.02 -13.03 -12.39
C ILE A 19 -4.41 -13.08 -11.77
N LEU A 20 -4.55 -13.23 -10.45
CA LEU A 20 -5.85 -13.38 -9.78
C LEU A 20 -6.88 -12.29 -10.15
N LYS A 21 -6.42 -11.10 -10.51
CA LYS A 21 -7.27 -9.99 -10.95
C LYS A 21 -7.34 -9.83 -12.48
N LYS A 22 -6.64 -10.66 -13.25
CA LYS A 22 -6.50 -10.52 -14.70
C LYS A 22 -6.89 -11.79 -15.47
N TYR A 23 -7.26 -12.86 -14.79
CA TYR A 23 -7.51 -14.16 -15.43
C TYR A 23 -8.63 -14.14 -16.48
N TRP A 24 -9.49 -13.11 -16.48
CA TRP A 24 -10.56 -12.93 -17.48
C TRP A 24 -10.25 -11.88 -18.54
N SER A 25 -9.13 -11.17 -18.43
CA SER A 25 -8.82 -10.04 -19.30
C SER A 25 -7.71 -10.39 -20.32
N HIS A 26 -7.80 -9.78 -21.51
CA HIS A 26 -6.72 -9.83 -22.49
C HIS A 26 -5.47 -9.11 -21.93
N PRO A 27 -4.24 -9.60 -22.16
CA PRO A 27 -3.85 -10.75 -22.98
C PRO A 27 -3.79 -12.09 -22.22
N VAL A 28 -4.09 -12.12 -20.91
CA VAL A 28 -4.05 -13.33 -20.07
C VAL A 28 -5.11 -14.34 -20.49
N ALA A 29 -6.33 -13.85 -20.79
CA ALA A 29 -7.42 -14.68 -21.30
C ALA A 29 -7.63 -14.44 -22.80
N ARG A 30 -7.83 -15.55 -23.53
CA ARG A 30 -8.26 -15.57 -24.92
C ARG A 30 -9.56 -16.37 -25.02
N GLY A 31 -10.69 -15.68 -24.91
CA GLY A 31 -12.01 -16.31 -24.78
C GLY A 31 -12.10 -17.08 -23.46
N TYR A 32 -12.34 -18.39 -23.51
CA TYR A 32 -12.46 -19.26 -22.33
C TYR A 32 -11.12 -19.92 -21.90
N LEU A 33 -10.01 -19.63 -22.60
CA LEU A 33 -8.72 -20.25 -22.32
C LEU A 33 -7.73 -19.22 -21.77
N ILE A 34 -6.89 -19.69 -20.84
CA ILE A 34 -5.79 -18.89 -20.29
C ILE A 34 -4.56 -19.09 -21.21
N ASP A 35 -3.95 -17.98 -21.61
CA ASP A 35 -2.68 -17.99 -22.34
C ASP A 35 -1.52 -18.07 -21.34
N TRP A 36 -1.13 -19.28 -20.98
CA TRP A 36 -0.06 -19.51 -20.00
C TRP A 36 1.30 -18.93 -20.40
N LYS A 37 1.55 -18.74 -21.68
CA LYS A 37 2.77 -18.06 -22.12
C LYS A 37 2.79 -16.60 -21.66
N HIS A 38 1.68 -15.88 -21.87
CA HIS A 38 1.54 -14.50 -21.38
C HIS A 38 1.54 -14.41 -19.86
N VAL A 39 0.92 -15.37 -19.18
CA VAL A 39 0.93 -15.44 -17.71
C VAL A 39 2.36 -15.58 -17.19
N PHE A 40 3.14 -16.49 -17.77
CA PHE A 40 4.54 -16.69 -17.42
C PHE A 40 5.38 -15.42 -17.60
N GLU A 41 5.26 -14.76 -18.76
CA GLU A 41 5.98 -13.52 -19.07
C GLU A 41 5.58 -12.39 -18.10
N PHE A 42 4.30 -12.24 -17.82
CA PHE A 42 3.79 -11.27 -16.87
C PHE A 42 4.30 -11.54 -15.45
N ALA A 43 4.18 -12.77 -14.95
CA ALA A 43 4.65 -13.14 -13.61
C ALA A 43 6.16 -12.95 -13.46
N ARG A 44 6.95 -13.30 -14.51
CA ARG A 44 8.39 -13.10 -14.54
C ARG A 44 8.76 -11.61 -14.45
N SER A 45 8.07 -10.77 -15.22
CA SER A 45 8.25 -9.31 -15.20
C SER A 45 7.92 -8.74 -13.83
N LEU A 46 6.80 -9.16 -13.23
CA LEU A 46 6.37 -8.72 -11.90
C LEU A 46 7.38 -9.11 -10.82
N VAL A 47 7.82 -10.38 -10.80
CA VAL A 47 8.82 -10.87 -9.85
C VAL A 47 10.12 -10.09 -9.96
N SER A 48 10.59 -9.79 -11.18
CA SER A 48 11.79 -9.00 -11.42
C SER A 48 11.60 -7.54 -10.96
N ARG A 49 10.53 -6.87 -11.40
CA ARG A 49 10.27 -5.45 -11.12
C ARG A 49 10.11 -5.18 -9.62
N TYR A 50 9.41 -6.06 -8.90
CA TYR A 50 9.14 -5.90 -7.48
C TYR A 50 10.12 -6.66 -6.58
N SER A 51 11.21 -7.20 -7.17
CA SER A 51 12.27 -7.92 -6.44
C SER A 51 11.72 -8.98 -5.48
N VAL A 52 10.77 -9.79 -5.98
CA VAL A 52 10.21 -10.91 -5.23
C VAL A 52 11.22 -12.06 -5.22
N SER A 53 11.73 -12.42 -4.05
CA SER A 53 12.63 -13.57 -3.93
C SER A 53 11.82 -14.86 -3.88
N THR A 54 11.93 -15.65 -4.94
CA THR A 54 11.28 -16.96 -5.08
C THR A 54 12.20 -17.93 -5.82
N PRO A 55 12.25 -19.22 -5.44
CA PRO A 55 13.02 -20.22 -6.18
C PRO A 55 12.51 -20.43 -7.61
N SER A 56 11.19 -20.31 -7.82
CA SER A 56 10.53 -20.53 -9.10
C SER A 56 9.17 -19.83 -9.13
N LEU A 57 8.65 -19.51 -10.31
CA LEU A 57 7.28 -19.03 -10.48
C LEU A 57 6.23 -20.10 -10.09
N TYR A 58 6.61 -21.37 -10.10
CA TYR A 58 5.77 -22.50 -9.67
C TYR A 58 5.79 -22.76 -8.18
N THR A 59 6.54 -21.97 -7.40
CA THR A 59 6.59 -22.10 -5.94
C THR A 59 5.25 -21.66 -5.34
N PRO A 60 4.59 -22.50 -4.52
CA PRO A 60 3.38 -22.10 -3.77
C PRO A 60 3.69 -20.91 -2.87
N VAL A 61 2.83 -19.88 -2.89
CA VAL A 61 3.12 -18.63 -2.18
C VAL A 61 3.19 -18.80 -0.66
N ARG A 62 2.57 -19.85 -0.09
CA ARG A 62 2.74 -20.20 1.33
C ARG A 62 4.19 -20.40 1.78
N ASN A 63 5.08 -20.72 0.83
CA ASN A 63 6.50 -20.97 1.08
C ASN A 63 7.34 -19.70 1.01
N LEU A 64 6.75 -18.56 0.67
CA LEU A 64 7.43 -17.26 0.64
C LEU A 64 7.44 -16.61 2.03
N SER A 65 8.48 -15.80 2.28
CA SER A 65 8.51 -14.94 3.46
C SER A 65 7.43 -13.85 3.41
N GLY A 66 7.05 -13.30 4.56
CA GLY A 66 6.05 -12.23 4.65
C GLY A 66 6.37 -11.03 3.76
N GLY A 67 7.64 -10.62 3.69
CA GLY A 67 8.08 -9.55 2.80
C GLY A 67 7.91 -9.87 1.33
N ASN A 68 8.20 -11.11 0.90
CA ASN A 68 8.00 -11.53 -0.49
C ASN A 68 6.51 -11.68 -0.85
N LEU A 69 5.67 -12.11 0.09
CA LEU A 69 4.21 -12.10 -0.08
C LEU A 69 3.70 -10.68 -0.31
N GLN A 70 4.18 -9.72 0.48
CA GLN A 70 3.80 -8.31 0.34
C GLN A 70 4.26 -7.72 -0.99
N LYS A 71 5.50 -8.01 -1.41
CA LYS A 71 6.04 -7.56 -2.70
C LYS A 71 5.23 -8.13 -3.87
N LEU A 72 4.89 -9.42 -3.84
CA LEU A 72 4.06 -10.07 -4.85
C LEU A 72 2.67 -9.43 -4.93
N MET A 73 2.02 -9.25 -3.77
CA MET A 73 0.70 -8.63 -3.69
C MET A 73 0.73 -7.19 -4.21
N LEU A 74 1.69 -6.39 -3.75
CA LEU A 74 1.86 -5.00 -4.17
C LEU A 74 2.13 -4.90 -5.69
N GLY A 75 3.01 -5.75 -6.20
CA GLY A 75 3.32 -5.82 -7.63
C GLY A 75 2.09 -6.13 -8.48
N ARG A 76 1.25 -7.06 -8.04
CA ARG A 76 -0.02 -7.35 -8.71
C ARG A 76 -0.98 -6.16 -8.69
N GLU A 77 -1.14 -5.51 -7.53
CA GLU A 77 -2.07 -4.39 -7.37
C GLU A 77 -1.64 -3.14 -8.18
N LEU A 78 -0.33 -2.89 -8.26
CA LEU A 78 0.21 -1.71 -8.93
C LEU A 78 0.55 -1.94 -10.42
N SER A 79 0.48 -3.18 -10.91
CA SER A 79 0.86 -3.53 -12.29
C SER A 79 0.05 -2.81 -13.38
N ASP A 80 -1.15 -2.33 -13.06
CA ASP A 80 -2.05 -1.62 -13.97
C ASP A 80 -1.94 -0.10 -13.88
N SER A 81 -0.94 0.42 -13.17
CA SER A 81 -0.76 1.87 -12.94
C SER A 81 -2.06 2.54 -12.48
N PRO A 82 -2.60 2.14 -11.33
CA PRO A 82 -3.88 2.61 -10.84
C PRO A 82 -3.85 4.12 -10.60
N ARG A 83 -4.95 4.82 -10.89
CA ARG A 83 -5.09 6.25 -10.60
C ARG A 83 -5.31 6.55 -9.12
N VAL A 84 -5.77 5.55 -8.36
CA VAL A 84 -6.01 5.64 -6.91
C VAL A 84 -5.50 4.37 -6.25
N VAL A 85 -4.68 4.54 -5.22
CA VAL A 85 -4.16 3.46 -4.37
C VAL A 85 -4.68 3.65 -2.95
N ILE A 86 -5.33 2.63 -2.40
CA ILE A 86 -5.74 2.61 -0.99
C ILE A 86 -4.89 1.57 -0.27
N ALA A 87 -3.99 2.03 0.59
CA ALA A 87 -3.06 1.19 1.34
C ALA A 87 -3.42 1.21 2.84
N MET A 88 -3.88 0.09 3.37
CA MET A 88 -4.20 -0.06 4.79
C MET A 88 -3.14 -0.92 5.47
N HIS A 89 -2.43 -0.35 6.44
CA HIS A 89 -1.35 -0.99 7.20
C HIS A 89 -0.35 -1.74 6.30
N PRO A 90 0.18 -1.09 5.22
CA PRO A 90 0.92 -1.80 4.17
C PRO A 90 2.24 -2.39 4.65
N THR A 91 2.82 -1.83 5.72
CA THR A 91 4.12 -2.23 6.27
C THR A 91 4.02 -3.09 7.53
N TRP A 92 2.80 -3.33 8.04
CA TRP A 92 2.59 -4.03 9.30
C TRP A 92 3.20 -5.44 9.30
N GLY A 93 4.05 -5.74 10.31
CA GLY A 93 4.73 -7.04 10.47
C GLY A 93 5.75 -7.35 9.36
N LEU A 94 6.31 -6.34 8.70
CA LEU A 94 7.43 -6.47 7.78
C LEU A 94 8.76 -6.16 8.49
N ASP A 95 9.84 -6.72 7.95
CA ASP A 95 11.19 -6.30 8.30
C ASP A 95 11.51 -4.92 7.70
N VAL A 96 12.63 -4.32 8.15
CA VAL A 96 13.05 -2.96 7.74
C VAL A 96 13.20 -2.85 6.23
N SER A 97 13.75 -3.88 5.57
CA SER A 97 14.01 -3.84 4.12
C SER A 97 12.74 -3.89 3.31
N ALA A 98 11.78 -4.73 3.72
CA ALA A 98 10.48 -4.83 3.07
C ALA A 98 9.61 -3.58 3.33
N THR A 99 9.68 -3.01 4.55
CA THR A 99 9.03 -1.74 4.89
C THR A 99 9.50 -0.62 3.98
N ARG A 100 10.81 -0.45 3.85
CA ARG A 100 11.41 0.55 2.97
C ARG A 100 10.95 0.37 1.54
N PHE A 101 10.99 -0.85 1.03
CA PHE A 101 10.55 -1.15 -0.34
C PHE A 101 9.09 -0.75 -0.57
N VAL A 102 8.16 -1.11 0.33
CA VAL A 102 6.74 -0.74 0.23
C VAL A 102 6.56 0.77 0.21
N ARG A 103 7.23 1.49 1.09
CA ARG A 103 7.19 2.97 1.15
C ARG A 103 7.68 3.59 -0.17
N GLU A 104 8.79 3.10 -0.71
CA GLU A 104 9.35 3.56 -2.00
C GLU A 104 8.36 3.33 -3.15
N GLN A 105 7.66 2.18 -3.18
CA GLN A 105 6.66 1.91 -4.21
C GLN A 105 5.44 2.84 -4.12
N LEU A 106 4.94 3.14 -2.92
CA LEU A 106 3.83 4.09 -2.74
C LEU A 106 4.22 5.50 -3.20
N LEU A 107 5.43 5.94 -2.87
CA LEU A 107 5.96 7.23 -3.34
C LEU A 107 6.16 7.25 -4.86
N GLU A 108 6.55 6.15 -5.47
CA GLU A 108 6.69 6.04 -6.92
C GLU A 108 5.33 6.15 -7.63
N GLU A 109 4.30 5.47 -7.12
CA GLU A 109 2.94 5.61 -7.68
C GLU A 109 2.42 7.05 -7.56
N ARG A 110 2.68 7.72 -6.42
CA ARG A 110 2.38 9.16 -6.27
C ARG A 110 3.10 10.02 -7.32
N LYS A 111 4.39 9.79 -7.56
CA LYS A 111 5.16 10.52 -8.60
C LYS A 111 4.60 10.27 -9.99
N ASN A 112 4.06 9.08 -10.24
CA ASN A 112 3.41 8.72 -11.49
C ASN A 112 1.99 9.30 -11.63
N GLY A 113 1.54 10.09 -10.64
CA GLY A 113 0.27 10.81 -10.66
C GLY A 113 -0.91 10.06 -10.02
N ALA A 114 -0.67 8.95 -9.33
CA ALA A 114 -1.69 8.28 -8.55
C ALA A 114 -2.00 9.04 -7.25
N ALA A 115 -3.28 9.12 -6.88
CA ALA A 115 -3.69 9.53 -5.55
C ALA A 115 -3.50 8.35 -4.58
N VAL A 116 -2.76 8.55 -3.48
CA VAL A 116 -2.50 7.50 -2.49
C VAL A 116 -3.21 7.85 -1.18
N LEU A 117 -4.15 7.00 -0.77
CA LEU A 117 -4.74 7.03 0.57
C LEU A 117 -4.03 5.99 1.45
N LEU A 118 -3.20 6.47 2.36
CA LEU A 118 -2.49 5.63 3.33
C LEU A 118 -3.24 5.64 4.66
N VAL A 119 -3.60 4.46 5.16
CA VAL A 119 -4.17 4.27 6.51
C VAL A 119 -3.18 3.47 7.33
N SER A 120 -2.66 4.06 8.41
CA SER A 120 -1.67 3.45 9.28
C SER A 120 -1.84 3.96 10.72
N GLU A 121 -1.42 3.14 11.69
CA GLU A 121 -1.25 3.54 13.09
C GLU A 121 0.20 3.96 13.39
N ASP A 122 1.10 3.73 12.43
CA ASP A 122 2.51 4.13 12.52
C ASP A 122 2.64 5.61 12.12
N LEU A 123 2.77 6.48 13.12
CA LEU A 123 2.91 7.93 12.90
C LEU A 123 4.17 8.28 12.12
N ASP A 124 5.28 7.58 12.33
CA ASP A 124 6.52 7.83 11.59
C ASP A 124 6.32 7.53 10.09
N GLU A 125 5.55 6.49 9.79
CA GLU A 125 5.17 6.17 8.41
C GLU A 125 4.31 7.28 7.80
N LEU A 126 3.26 7.71 8.50
CA LEU A 126 2.36 8.74 8.03
C LEU A 126 3.07 10.08 7.83
N LEU A 127 3.87 10.52 8.80
CA LEU A 127 4.62 11.77 8.72
C LEU A 127 5.67 11.78 7.61
N ALA A 128 6.29 10.63 7.33
CA ALA A 128 7.31 10.50 6.28
C ALA A 128 6.73 10.46 4.86
N LEU A 129 5.49 9.96 4.68
CA LEU A 129 4.93 9.68 3.37
C LEU A 129 3.83 10.64 2.93
N SER A 130 3.14 11.30 3.88
CA SER A 130 1.92 12.04 3.59
C SER A 130 2.16 13.53 3.32
N ASP A 131 1.47 14.07 2.32
CA ASP A 131 1.36 15.51 2.09
C ASP A 131 0.30 16.14 2.99
N ARG A 132 -0.71 15.34 3.35
CA ARG A 132 -1.82 15.73 4.23
C ARG A 132 -2.12 14.59 5.18
N LEU A 133 -2.44 14.90 6.42
CA LEU A 133 -2.80 13.95 7.47
C LEU A 133 -4.22 14.23 7.96
N ALA A 134 -5.08 13.22 7.92
CA ALA A 134 -6.40 13.24 8.52
C ALA A 134 -6.41 12.37 9.78
N VAL A 135 -6.94 12.89 10.88
CA VAL A 135 -7.05 12.13 12.13
C VAL A 135 -8.51 11.80 12.40
N ILE A 136 -8.80 10.51 12.61
CA ILE A 136 -10.14 10.00 12.90
C ILE A 136 -10.14 9.41 14.29
N CYS A 137 -11.14 9.80 15.11
CA CYS A 137 -11.39 9.23 16.44
C CYS A 137 -12.86 8.85 16.55
N LYS A 138 -13.15 7.60 16.94
CA LYS A 138 -14.53 7.07 17.13
C LYS A 138 -15.47 7.28 15.95
N GLY A 139 -14.93 7.28 14.73
CA GLY A 139 -15.71 7.48 13.51
C GLY A 139 -15.92 8.94 13.09
N GLU A 140 -15.38 9.90 13.85
CA GLU A 140 -15.44 11.32 13.56
C GLU A 140 -14.07 11.85 13.13
N LEU A 141 -14.07 12.82 12.19
CA LEU A 141 -12.87 13.47 11.70
C LEU A 141 -12.47 14.58 12.67
N MET A 142 -11.32 14.43 13.34
CA MET A 142 -10.81 15.42 14.30
C MET A 142 -10.10 16.58 13.61
N GLY A 143 -9.77 16.45 12.34
CA GLY A 143 -9.18 17.50 11.52
C GLY A 143 -8.29 16.97 10.42
N ILE A 144 -7.92 17.88 9.50
CA ILE A 144 -7.01 17.61 8.40
C ILE A 144 -5.83 18.55 8.49
N ILE A 145 -4.65 18.00 8.45
CA ILE A 145 -3.36 18.68 8.57
C ILE A 145 -2.71 18.77 7.19
N GLY A 146 -2.51 20.01 6.67
CA GLY A 146 -1.97 20.24 5.33
C GLY A 146 -0.46 20.10 5.22
N ALA A 147 0.27 20.19 6.33
CA ALA A 147 1.73 20.04 6.39
C ALA A 147 2.12 19.21 7.64
N PRO A 148 2.08 17.87 7.56
CA PRO A 148 2.31 17.02 8.73
C PRO A 148 3.63 17.26 9.45
N SER A 149 4.68 17.66 8.73
CA SER A 149 6.00 17.99 9.28
C SER A 149 6.03 19.25 10.16
N ALA A 150 5.00 20.11 10.07
CA ALA A 150 4.91 21.34 10.86
C ALA A 150 4.13 21.15 12.18
N VAL A 151 3.61 19.93 12.42
CA VAL A 151 2.78 19.63 13.60
C VAL A 151 3.54 18.84 14.63
N THR A 152 3.27 19.14 15.89
CA THR A 152 3.85 18.38 16.99
C THR A 152 3.14 17.05 17.19
N LEU A 153 3.88 16.02 17.59
CA LEU A 153 3.29 14.72 17.98
C LEU A 153 2.23 14.85 19.08
N GLU A 154 2.40 15.85 19.97
CA GLU A 154 1.44 16.17 21.02
C GLU A 154 0.09 16.59 20.44
N THR A 155 0.08 17.47 19.43
CA THR A 155 -1.14 17.88 18.73
C THR A 155 -1.84 16.69 18.10
N ILE A 156 -1.10 15.83 17.39
CA ILE A 156 -1.66 14.62 16.78
C ILE A 156 -2.21 13.70 17.87
N GLY A 157 -1.50 13.53 18.98
CA GLY A 157 -1.95 12.73 20.13
C GLY A 157 -3.26 13.24 20.74
N LEU A 158 -3.43 14.55 20.91
CA LEU A 158 -4.69 15.16 21.36
C LEU A 158 -5.84 14.89 20.38
N MET A 159 -5.58 15.01 19.08
CA MET A 159 -6.59 14.68 18.05
C MET A 159 -6.94 13.20 18.09
N MET A 160 -5.99 12.30 18.26
CA MET A 160 -6.25 10.86 18.41
C MET A 160 -7.04 10.55 19.69
N ALA A 161 -6.91 11.37 20.74
CA ALA A 161 -7.72 11.28 21.95
C ALA A 161 -9.14 11.86 21.81
N GLY A 162 -9.47 12.45 20.65
CA GLY A 162 -10.80 12.97 20.34
C GLY A 162 -10.94 14.50 20.50
N THR A 163 -9.84 15.24 20.54
CA THR A 163 -9.87 16.71 20.55
C THR A 163 -9.82 17.22 19.11
N PRO A 164 -10.85 17.94 18.62
CA PRO A 164 -10.81 18.56 17.30
C PRO A 164 -9.66 19.55 17.18
N VAL A 165 -9.00 19.61 16.01
CA VAL A 165 -7.85 20.48 15.77
C VAL A 165 -8.14 21.95 16.06
N GLU A 166 -9.36 22.39 15.80
CA GLU A 166 -9.82 23.77 16.06
C GLU A 166 -9.88 24.13 17.55
N SER A 167 -9.97 23.14 18.42
CA SER A 167 -10.04 23.29 19.88
C SER A 167 -8.66 23.25 20.55
N ILE A 168 -7.59 22.94 19.79
CA ILE A 168 -6.23 22.89 20.32
C ILE A 168 -5.65 24.29 20.34
N ALA A 169 -5.38 24.83 21.54
CA ALA A 169 -4.77 26.12 21.72
C ALA A 169 -3.37 26.14 21.09
N ASN A 170 -3.18 27.02 20.11
CA ASN A 170 -1.93 27.27 19.41
C ASN A 170 -1.46 26.19 18.40
N PRO A 171 -2.25 25.88 17.37
CA PRO A 171 -1.73 25.21 16.18
C PRO A 171 -0.94 26.26 15.41
N THR A 172 0.35 26.42 15.73
CA THR A 172 1.23 27.41 15.09
C THR A 172 1.14 27.30 13.57
N GLY A 173 0.62 28.33 12.91
CA GLY A 173 0.73 28.57 11.48
C GLY A 173 -0.27 27.87 10.54
N TRP A 174 -1.34 27.30 11.01
CA TRP A 174 -2.20 26.39 10.24
C TRP A 174 -3.40 27.00 9.52
N LEU A 175 -4.01 28.01 10.13
CA LEU A 175 -5.24 28.63 9.61
C LEU A 175 -4.99 29.61 8.47
N GLU A 176 -3.75 30.02 8.21
CA GLU A 176 -3.43 30.99 7.16
C GLU A 176 -3.20 30.39 5.77
N GLN A 177 -3.17 29.05 5.60
CA GLN A 177 -2.90 28.39 4.31
C GLN A 177 -4.11 27.68 3.68
N CYS A 178 -5.28 27.74 4.28
CA CYS A 178 -6.53 27.19 3.75
C CYS A 178 -7.51 28.28 3.28
N GLY A 179 -7.00 29.40 2.74
CA GLY A 179 -7.76 30.41 2.04
C GLY A 179 -7.71 30.23 0.52
#